data_829f253e6a1f81a6a6d775baf4dd1a64
#
_entry.id   829f253e6a1f81a6a6d775baf4dd1a64
#
_cell.length_a   1.000
_cell.length_b   1.000
_cell.length_c   1.000
_cell.angle_alpha   90.00
_cell.angle_beta   90.00
_cell.angle_gamma   90.00
#
_symmetry.space_group_name_H-M   'P 1'
#
loop_
_entity.id
_entity.type
_entity.pdbx_description
1 polymer ?
#
loop_
_entity_poly.entity_id
_entity_poly.type
_entity_poly.pdbx_seq_one_letter_code
_entity_poly.pdbx_strand_id
1 'polypeptide(L)'
;MNPVQNTHRAVAALGAEASSTRLRAMLLGRHPDPSVVTALVQRCAVEPDFFVRDMLTWALTRLPEAVTLPKLRAELTSEQAQARSQALHSLSKINNRSVYPSIVGTLLRDPDDEVARAAWRAAVALAPEGEQRALAAELVTQLGRGDRDVRLSLSRALVGLGAAARPALAAGVNSPDPRTREHAHATLLLLRDPEADYAELVEEARRLVAGRLDPMGREKEPPC
;
A
#
# COMPACT_ATOMS: atom_id res chain seq x y z
N MET A 1 29.11 -15.56 25.75
CA MET A 1 29.13 -15.52 24.28
C MET A 1 29.12 -14.05 23.87
N ASN A 2 30.09 -13.58 23.06
CA ASN A 2 30.28 -12.17 22.74
C ASN A 2 29.10 -11.65 21.91
N PRO A 3 28.44 -10.51 22.26
CA PRO A 3 27.31 -9.93 21.54
C PRO A 3 27.57 -9.75 20.04
N VAL A 4 28.78 -9.32 19.64
CA VAL A 4 29.20 -9.12 18.25
C VAL A 4 29.17 -10.42 17.46
N GLN A 5 29.66 -11.53 18.04
CA GLN A 5 29.62 -12.84 17.38
C GLN A 5 28.17 -13.36 17.20
N ASN A 6 27.28 -13.02 18.12
CA ASN A 6 25.88 -13.38 18.02
C ASN A 6 25.18 -12.62 16.88
N THR A 7 25.48 -11.34 16.75
CA THR A 7 25.00 -10.49 15.65
C THR A 7 25.45 -11.01 14.27
N HIS A 8 26.72 -11.34 14.10
CA HIS A 8 27.24 -11.91 12.84
C HIS A 8 26.57 -13.25 12.47
N ARG A 9 26.35 -14.13 13.46
CA ARG A 9 25.65 -15.40 13.24
C ARG A 9 24.18 -15.18 12.84
N ALA A 10 23.49 -14.23 13.47
CA ALA A 10 22.12 -13.90 13.15
C ALA A 10 22.00 -13.33 11.71
N VAL A 11 22.87 -12.42 11.34
CA VAL A 11 22.92 -11.86 9.97
C VAL A 11 23.17 -12.95 8.93
N ALA A 12 24.16 -13.83 9.16
CA ALA A 12 24.43 -14.95 8.26
C ALA A 12 23.25 -15.92 8.13
N ALA A 13 22.53 -16.19 9.24
CA ALA A 13 21.39 -17.09 9.25
C ALA A 13 20.13 -16.53 8.54
N LEU A 14 20.06 -15.22 8.30
CA LEU A 14 19.00 -14.62 7.46
C LEU A 14 19.11 -15.06 6.00
N GLY A 15 20.26 -15.51 5.53
CA GLY A 15 20.47 -16.09 4.21
C GLY A 15 20.20 -17.60 4.10
N ALA A 16 19.82 -18.28 5.18
CA ALA A 16 19.60 -19.74 5.17
C ALA A 16 18.41 -20.13 4.28
N GLU A 17 18.48 -21.31 3.64
CA GLU A 17 17.39 -21.85 2.81
C GLU A 17 16.13 -22.10 3.64
N ALA A 18 16.26 -22.67 4.84
CA ALA A 18 15.14 -22.99 5.71
C ALA A 18 14.54 -21.73 6.34
N SER A 19 13.25 -21.45 6.09
CA SER A 19 12.50 -20.31 6.65
C SER A 19 12.53 -20.29 8.19
N SER A 20 12.46 -21.47 8.84
CA SER A 20 12.58 -21.59 10.29
C SER A 20 13.91 -21.07 10.85
N THR A 21 15.00 -21.23 10.09
CA THR A 21 16.33 -20.71 10.48
C THR A 21 16.36 -19.19 10.34
N ARG A 22 15.78 -18.65 9.27
CA ARG A 22 15.63 -17.19 9.07
C ARG A 22 14.78 -16.55 10.16
N LEU A 23 13.67 -17.18 10.56
CA LEU A 23 12.83 -16.72 11.68
C LEU A 23 13.59 -16.69 13.00
N ARG A 24 14.39 -17.70 13.30
CA ARG A 24 15.23 -17.72 14.52
C ARG A 24 16.28 -16.62 14.50
N ALA A 25 16.86 -16.32 13.36
CA ALA A 25 17.86 -15.26 13.20
C ALA A 25 17.30 -13.89 13.58
N MET A 26 16.04 -13.58 13.22
CA MET A 26 15.38 -12.33 13.60
C MET A 26 15.23 -12.15 15.11
N LEU A 27 14.94 -13.24 15.84
CA LEU A 27 14.80 -13.20 17.29
C LEU A 27 16.12 -12.90 18.00
N LEU A 28 17.24 -13.25 17.38
CA LEU A 28 18.59 -12.96 17.89
C LEU A 28 19.03 -11.52 17.61
N GLY A 29 18.47 -10.88 16.59
CA GLY A 29 18.80 -9.50 16.17
C GLY A 29 18.16 -8.40 17.04
N ARG A 30 17.94 -8.61 18.33
CA ARG A 30 17.32 -7.64 19.24
C ARG A 30 18.20 -6.44 19.60
N HIS A 31 19.46 -6.43 19.16
CA HIS A 31 20.36 -5.32 19.44
C HIS A 31 20.25 -4.27 18.33
N PRO A 32 20.25 -2.96 18.65
CA PRO A 32 20.08 -1.86 17.71
C PRO A 32 21.36 -1.58 16.90
N ASP A 33 22.04 -2.62 16.42
CA ASP A 33 23.22 -2.51 15.57
C ASP A 33 22.77 -2.11 14.14
N PRO A 34 23.32 -1.02 13.57
CA PRO A 34 23.01 -0.61 12.20
C PRO A 34 23.22 -1.69 11.13
N SER A 35 24.13 -2.65 11.36
CA SER A 35 24.37 -3.77 10.44
C SER A 35 23.20 -4.76 10.45
N VAL A 36 22.57 -4.99 11.61
CA VAL A 36 21.37 -5.82 11.73
C VAL A 36 20.21 -5.21 10.97
N VAL A 37 19.98 -3.89 11.17
CA VAL A 37 18.93 -3.18 10.43
C VAL A 37 19.14 -3.30 8.92
N THR A 38 20.37 -3.12 8.45
CA THR A 38 20.71 -3.26 7.03
C THR A 38 20.38 -4.67 6.53
N ALA A 39 20.80 -5.70 7.25
CA ALA A 39 20.57 -7.09 6.87
C ALA A 39 19.07 -7.46 6.84
N LEU A 40 18.27 -6.96 7.81
CA LEU A 40 16.83 -7.16 7.83
C LEU A 40 16.15 -6.49 6.63
N VAL A 41 16.50 -5.24 6.33
CA VAL A 41 15.96 -4.50 5.17
C VAL A 41 16.33 -5.19 3.86
N GLN A 42 17.60 -5.56 3.67
CA GLN A 42 18.05 -6.31 2.49
C GLN A 42 17.35 -7.66 2.37
N ARG A 43 17.12 -8.36 3.48
CA ARG A 43 16.38 -9.63 3.44
C ARG A 43 14.91 -9.42 3.04
N CYS A 44 14.23 -8.40 3.52
CA CYS A 44 12.87 -8.06 3.08
C CYS A 44 12.77 -7.91 1.55
N ALA A 45 13.80 -7.35 0.92
CA ALA A 45 13.84 -7.10 -0.52
C ALA A 45 13.82 -8.39 -1.37
N VAL A 46 14.31 -9.52 -0.82
CA VAL A 46 14.50 -10.77 -1.57
C VAL A 46 13.83 -12.00 -0.93
N GLU A 47 13.18 -11.85 0.20
CA GLU A 47 12.52 -12.95 0.91
C GLU A 47 11.27 -13.42 0.16
N PRO A 48 11.21 -14.66 -0.33
CA PRO A 48 10.04 -15.18 -1.05
C PRO A 48 8.87 -15.52 -0.11
N ASP A 49 9.15 -15.93 1.13
CA ASP A 49 8.15 -16.37 2.09
C ASP A 49 7.44 -15.17 2.72
N PHE A 50 6.13 -15.06 2.48
CA PHE A 50 5.31 -13.97 3.00
C PHE A 50 5.36 -13.88 4.54
N PHE A 51 5.27 -15.02 5.23
CA PHE A 51 5.28 -15.05 6.69
C PHE A 51 6.62 -14.57 7.27
N VAL A 52 7.74 -14.95 6.62
CA VAL A 52 9.06 -14.45 7.00
C VAL A 52 9.15 -12.95 6.77
N ARG A 53 8.62 -12.41 5.64
CA ARG A 53 8.59 -10.95 5.41
C ARG A 53 7.82 -10.19 6.48
N ASP A 54 6.67 -10.72 6.90
CA ASP A 54 5.86 -10.10 7.95
C ASP A 54 6.62 -10.05 9.29
N MET A 55 7.30 -11.13 9.62
CA MET A 55 8.14 -11.21 10.81
C MET A 55 9.38 -10.31 10.73
N LEU A 56 10.00 -10.13 9.55
CA LEU A 56 11.07 -9.17 9.33
C LEU A 56 10.58 -7.74 9.57
N THR A 57 9.40 -7.41 9.04
CA THR A 57 8.73 -6.13 9.30
C THR A 57 8.50 -5.92 10.79
N TRP A 58 7.95 -6.92 11.50
CA TRP A 58 7.77 -6.86 12.94
C TRP A 58 9.08 -6.61 13.68
N ALA A 59 10.18 -7.25 13.28
CA ALA A 59 11.49 -7.01 13.89
C ALA A 59 11.95 -5.55 13.66
N LEU A 60 11.79 -5.02 12.44
CA LEU A 60 12.14 -3.64 12.10
C LEU A 60 11.36 -2.60 12.92
N THR A 61 10.07 -2.87 13.23
CA THR A 61 9.26 -1.97 14.08
C THR A 61 9.72 -1.91 15.53
N ARG A 62 10.58 -2.83 15.97
CA ARG A 62 11.15 -2.88 17.35
C ARG A 62 12.53 -2.24 17.46
N LEU A 63 13.11 -1.85 16.35
CA LEU A 63 14.43 -1.22 16.29
C LEU A 63 14.30 0.32 16.34
N PRO A 64 15.35 1.04 16.78
CA PRO A 64 15.31 2.49 16.87
C PRO A 64 15.03 3.15 15.50
N GLU A 65 14.04 4.02 15.46
CA GLU A 65 13.62 4.72 14.24
C GLU A 65 14.75 5.52 13.62
N ALA A 66 15.63 6.12 14.43
CA ALA A 66 16.80 6.89 13.96
C ALA A 66 17.71 6.08 13.02
N VAL A 67 17.75 4.76 13.18
CA VAL A 67 18.56 3.86 12.32
C VAL A 67 17.71 3.24 11.22
N THR A 68 16.46 2.90 11.52
CA THR A 68 15.57 2.13 10.64
C THR A 68 14.99 3.00 9.52
N LEU A 69 14.49 4.21 9.85
CA LEU A 69 13.83 5.09 8.87
C LEU A 69 14.73 5.49 7.70
N PRO A 70 16.00 5.92 7.89
CA PRO A 70 16.85 6.27 6.76
C PRO A 70 17.07 5.10 5.78
N LYS A 71 17.21 3.87 6.31
CA LYS A 71 17.41 2.68 5.49
C LYS A 71 16.17 2.29 4.70
N LEU A 72 14.99 2.30 5.35
CA LEU A 72 13.72 2.05 4.67
C LEU A 72 13.40 3.13 3.63
N ARG A 73 13.71 4.40 3.91
CA ARG A 73 13.57 5.48 2.91
C ARG A 73 14.44 5.27 1.68
N ALA A 74 15.66 4.79 1.85
CA ALA A 74 16.55 4.49 0.72
C ALA A 74 15.97 3.41 -0.20
N GLU A 75 15.27 2.41 0.35
CA GLU A 75 14.63 1.35 -0.44
C GLU A 75 13.41 1.83 -1.24
N LEU A 76 12.84 2.98 -0.94
CA LEU A 76 11.71 3.54 -1.71
C LEU A 76 12.09 3.88 -3.16
N THR A 77 13.38 4.03 -3.46
CA THR A 77 13.92 4.29 -4.80
C THR A 77 14.65 3.08 -5.38
N SER A 78 14.57 1.91 -4.75
CA SER A 78 15.19 0.68 -5.24
C SER A 78 14.64 0.28 -6.61
N GLU A 79 15.47 -0.27 -7.47
CA GLU A 79 15.03 -0.87 -8.75
C GLU A 79 14.14 -2.11 -8.54
N GLN A 80 14.29 -2.79 -7.41
CA GLN A 80 13.50 -3.98 -7.05
C GLN A 80 12.12 -3.59 -6.51
N ALA A 81 11.06 -3.97 -7.18
CA ALA A 81 9.68 -3.71 -6.76
C ALA A 81 9.38 -4.26 -5.35
N GLN A 82 9.87 -5.48 -5.04
CA GLN A 82 9.69 -6.06 -3.71
C GLN A 82 10.37 -5.22 -2.61
N ALA A 83 11.54 -4.66 -2.86
CA ALA A 83 12.21 -3.77 -1.90
C ALA A 83 11.36 -2.53 -1.61
N ARG A 84 10.85 -1.86 -2.66
CA ARG A 84 9.96 -0.69 -2.52
C ARG A 84 8.69 -1.03 -1.75
N SER A 85 8.00 -2.12 -2.12
CA SER A 85 6.73 -2.51 -1.48
C SER A 85 6.91 -2.91 -0.01
N GLN A 86 7.98 -3.62 0.33
CA GLN A 86 8.29 -4.00 1.71
C GLN A 86 8.75 -2.82 2.57
N ALA A 87 9.49 -1.87 1.99
CA ALA A 87 9.83 -0.62 2.66
C ALA A 87 8.56 0.18 3.01
N LEU A 88 7.64 0.35 2.07
CA LEU A 88 6.35 1.01 2.28
C LEU A 88 5.53 0.31 3.38
N HIS A 89 5.46 -1.03 3.33
CA HIS A 89 4.78 -1.81 4.35
C HIS A 89 5.40 -1.59 5.74
N SER A 90 6.72 -1.67 5.86
CA SER A 90 7.42 -1.47 7.13
C SER A 90 7.25 -0.04 7.67
N LEU A 91 7.36 0.98 6.81
CA LEU A 91 7.14 2.38 7.17
C LEU A 91 5.72 2.64 7.68
N SER A 92 4.71 2.03 7.05
CA SER A 92 3.32 2.14 7.50
C SER A 92 3.10 1.54 8.90
N LYS A 93 3.84 0.46 9.25
CA LYS A 93 3.77 -0.20 10.57
C LYS A 93 4.55 0.56 11.64
N ILE A 94 5.68 1.19 11.30
CA ILE A 94 6.41 2.09 12.21
C ILE A 94 5.55 3.31 12.56
N ASN A 95 4.69 3.74 11.63
CA ASN A 95 3.72 4.81 11.82
C ASN A 95 4.34 6.19 12.14
N ASN A 96 5.50 6.49 11.56
CA ASN A 96 6.13 7.81 11.68
C ASN A 96 5.74 8.70 10.49
N ARG A 97 4.90 9.70 10.75
CA ARG A 97 4.35 10.60 9.70
C ARG A 97 5.40 11.43 8.97
N SER A 98 6.61 11.59 9.51
CA SER A 98 7.69 12.32 8.85
C SER A 98 8.14 11.71 7.52
N VAL A 99 7.75 10.44 7.24
CA VAL A 99 8.05 9.77 5.96
C VAL A 99 7.00 10.02 4.88
N TYR A 100 5.84 10.59 5.21
CA TYR A 100 4.74 10.84 4.29
C TYR A 100 5.17 11.56 2.99
N PRO A 101 5.98 12.66 3.02
CA PRO A 101 6.43 13.32 1.80
C PRO A 101 7.27 12.44 0.86
N SER A 102 7.89 11.38 1.40
CA SER A 102 8.68 10.42 0.60
C SER A 102 7.81 9.35 -0.09
N ILE A 103 6.54 9.23 0.28
CA ILE A 103 5.61 8.21 -0.22
C ILE A 103 4.70 8.79 -1.32
N VAL A 104 4.22 10.04 -1.11
CA VAL A 104 3.32 10.68 -2.07
C VAL A 104 4.05 11.04 -3.36
N GLY A 105 3.32 11.09 -4.46
CA GLY A 105 3.87 11.37 -5.78
C GLY A 105 4.09 10.11 -6.59
N THR A 106 5.34 9.80 -6.95
CA THR A 106 5.66 8.72 -7.90
C THR A 106 5.26 7.33 -7.43
N LEU A 107 5.40 7.02 -6.14
CA LEU A 107 5.07 5.69 -5.60
C LEU A 107 3.57 5.38 -5.62
N LEU A 108 2.71 6.39 -5.53
CA LEU A 108 1.26 6.19 -5.68
C LEU A 108 0.88 5.76 -7.10
N ARG A 109 1.76 6.01 -8.08
CA ARG A 109 1.61 5.66 -9.49
C ARG A 109 2.70 4.70 -9.97
N ASP A 110 3.36 4.00 -9.04
CA ASP A 110 4.41 3.03 -9.40
C ASP A 110 3.90 2.05 -10.46
N PRO A 111 4.69 1.72 -11.49
CA PRO A 111 4.25 0.79 -12.53
C PRO A 111 3.95 -0.61 -12.01
N ASP A 112 4.58 -1.02 -10.91
CA ASP A 112 4.29 -2.28 -10.22
C ASP A 112 3.06 -2.12 -9.31
N ASP A 113 2.06 -2.98 -9.52
CA ASP A 113 0.80 -2.91 -8.78
C ASP A 113 0.96 -3.19 -7.28
N GLU A 114 1.88 -4.07 -6.86
CA GLU A 114 2.11 -4.33 -5.45
C GLU A 114 2.78 -3.14 -4.74
N VAL A 115 3.66 -2.43 -5.43
CA VAL A 115 4.26 -1.19 -4.92
C VAL A 115 3.19 -0.11 -4.77
N ALA A 116 2.37 0.11 -5.80
CA ALA A 116 1.30 1.09 -5.76
C ALA A 116 0.29 0.79 -4.64
N ARG A 117 -0.15 -0.47 -4.49
CA ARG A 117 -1.02 -0.92 -3.39
C ARG A 117 -0.41 -0.67 -2.01
N ALA A 118 0.88 -0.95 -1.85
CA ALA A 118 1.60 -0.69 -0.61
C ALA A 118 1.70 0.82 -0.33
N ALA A 119 1.95 1.63 -1.37
CA ALA A 119 2.02 3.08 -1.27
C ALA A 119 0.67 3.71 -0.89
N TRP A 120 -0.44 3.25 -1.47
CA TRP A 120 -1.79 3.73 -1.12
C TRP A 120 -2.09 3.47 0.36
N ARG A 121 -1.84 2.26 0.85
CA ARG A 121 -2.05 1.90 2.26
C ARG A 121 -1.15 2.72 3.20
N ALA A 122 0.13 2.86 2.84
CA ALA A 122 1.09 3.62 3.64
C ALA A 122 0.75 5.11 3.67
N ALA A 123 0.39 5.70 2.52
CA ALA A 123 0.00 7.10 2.44
C ALA A 123 -1.24 7.41 3.29
N VAL A 124 -2.27 6.55 3.24
CA VAL A 124 -3.48 6.72 4.06
C VAL A 124 -3.18 6.61 5.55
N ALA A 125 -2.37 5.61 5.95
CA ALA A 125 -2.00 5.42 7.35
C ALA A 125 -1.17 6.58 7.92
N LEU A 126 -0.35 7.23 7.08
CA LEU A 126 0.63 8.23 7.49
C LEU A 126 0.22 9.67 7.14
N ALA A 127 -0.91 9.87 6.46
CA ALA A 127 -1.38 11.19 6.05
C ALA A 127 -1.48 12.14 7.26
N PRO A 128 -0.80 13.31 7.21
CA PRO A 128 -0.99 14.34 8.23
C PRO A 128 -2.42 14.87 8.21
N GLU A 129 -2.80 15.50 9.30
CA GLU A 129 -4.08 16.20 9.37
C GLU A 129 -4.14 17.29 8.30
N GLY A 130 -5.25 17.34 7.55
CA GLY A 130 -5.46 18.28 6.45
C GLY A 130 -5.04 17.78 5.06
N GLU A 131 -4.18 16.76 4.95
CA GLU A 131 -3.70 16.20 3.67
C GLU A 131 -4.66 15.19 3.02
N GLN A 132 -5.69 14.73 3.73
CA GLN A 132 -6.57 13.65 3.28
C GLN A 132 -7.29 13.98 1.95
N ARG A 133 -7.68 15.25 1.74
CA ARG A 133 -8.35 15.66 0.48
C ARG A 133 -7.38 15.68 -0.69
N ALA A 134 -6.17 16.18 -0.50
CA ALA A 134 -5.13 16.17 -1.51
C ALA A 134 -4.74 14.74 -1.88
N LEU A 135 -4.55 13.87 -0.88
CA LEU A 135 -4.28 12.45 -1.10
C LEU A 135 -5.43 11.76 -1.86
N ALA A 136 -6.68 12.04 -1.51
CA ALA A 136 -7.83 11.48 -2.23
C ALA A 136 -7.83 11.90 -3.71
N ALA A 137 -7.52 13.17 -4.01
CA ALA A 137 -7.40 13.67 -5.39
C ALA A 137 -6.29 12.96 -6.18
N GLU A 138 -5.17 12.63 -5.53
CA GLU A 138 -4.12 11.82 -6.15
C GLU A 138 -4.58 10.38 -6.38
N LEU A 139 -5.18 9.74 -5.38
CA LEU A 139 -5.58 8.33 -5.46
C LEU A 139 -6.66 8.08 -6.53
N VAL A 140 -7.61 8.99 -6.73
CA VAL A 140 -8.64 8.82 -7.76
C VAL A 140 -8.08 8.82 -9.19
N THR A 141 -6.87 9.33 -9.41
CA THR A 141 -6.19 9.22 -10.72
C THR A 141 -5.85 7.77 -11.08
N GLN A 142 -5.89 6.86 -10.12
CA GLN A 142 -5.62 5.43 -10.29
C GLN A 142 -6.89 4.58 -10.41
N LEU A 143 -8.06 5.20 -10.44
CA LEU A 143 -9.33 4.50 -10.66
C LEU A 143 -9.32 3.75 -12.01
N GLY A 144 -9.86 2.55 -12.01
CA GLY A 144 -9.88 1.68 -13.20
C GLY A 144 -8.60 0.86 -13.41
N ARG A 145 -7.52 1.13 -12.66
CA ARG A 145 -6.24 0.44 -12.77
C ARG A 145 -6.32 -1.02 -12.31
N GLY A 146 -5.60 -1.89 -13.02
CA GLY A 146 -5.31 -3.26 -12.62
C GLY A 146 -6.53 -4.19 -12.60
N ASP A 147 -6.34 -5.33 -11.93
CA ASP A 147 -7.37 -6.35 -11.72
C ASP A 147 -8.33 -5.99 -10.56
N ARG A 148 -9.19 -6.96 -10.20
CA ARG A 148 -10.15 -6.81 -9.09
C ARG A 148 -9.46 -6.52 -7.76
N ASP A 149 -8.35 -7.18 -7.47
CA ASP A 149 -7.67 -7.06 -6.17
C ASP A 149 -6.94 -5.73 -6.04
N VAL A 150 -6.36 -5.24 -7.14
CA VAL A 150 -5.77 -3.90 -7.22
C VAL A 150 -6.85 -2.85 -7.00
N ARG A 151 -8.01 -2.96 -7.69
CA ARG A 151 -9.14 -2.03 -7.54
C ARG A 151 -9.71 -2.05 -6.12
N LEU A 152 -9.92 -3.23 -5.53
CA LEU A 152 -10.38 -3.33 -4.14
C LEU A 152 -9.38 -2.68 -3.17
N SER A 153 -8.07 -2.85 -3.40
CA SER A 153 -7.03 -2.21 -2.56
C SER A 153 -7.11 -0.69 -2.62
N LEU A 154 -7.32 -0.11 -3.82
CA LEU A 154 -7.51 1.33 -3.99
C LEU A 154 -8.82 1.81 -3.34
N SER A 155 -9.93 1.07 -3.55
CA SER A 155 -11.22 1.38 -2.92
C SER A 155 -11.09 1.43 -1.40
N ARG A 156 -10.43 0.45 -0.79
CA ARG A 156 -10.19 0.42 0.67
C ARG A 156 -9.31 1.58 1.14
N ALA A 157 -8.31 1.98 0.36
CA ALA A 157 -7.51 3.17 0.66
C ALA A 157 -8.36 4.44 0.66
N LEU A 158 -9.21 4.63 -0.37
CA LEU A 158 -10.14 5.77 -0.46
C LEU A 158 -11.20 5.76 0.66
N VAL A 159 -11.73 4.58 1.01
CA VAL A 159 -12.64 4.40 2.16
C VAL A 159 -11.95 4.78 3.46
N GLY A 160 -10.66 4.44 3.63
CA GLY A 160 -9.86 4.84 4.80
C GLY A 160 -9.71 6.36 4.97
N LEU A 161 -9.87 7.15 3.89
CA LEU A 161 -9.91 8.61 3.95
C LEU A 161 -11.29 9.17 4.31
N GLY A 162 -12.32 8.33 4.36
CA GLY A 162 -13.65 8.68 4.79
C GLY A 162 -14.30 9.79 3.95
N ALA A 163 -14.89 10.78 4.62
CA ALA A 163 -15.59 11.89 3.97
C ALA A 163 -14.68 12.74 3.05
N ALA A 164 -13.36 12.75 3.29
CA ALA A 164 -12.41 13.50 2.47
C ALA A 164 -12.31 12.97 1.03
N ALA A 165 -12.59 11.68 0.80
CA ALA A 165 -12.56 11.07 -0.54
C ALA A 165 -13.81 11.37 -1.38
N ARG A 166 -14.95 11.74 -0.78
CA ARG A 166 -16.23 11.92 -1.50
C ARG A 166 -16.17 12.91 -2.68
N PRO A 167 -15.58 14.12 -2.57
CA PRO A 167 -15.54 15.06 -3.69
C PRO A 167 -14.73 14.51 -4.88
N ALA A 168 -13.60 13.87 -4.60
CA ALA A 168 -12.74 13.28 -5.64
C ALA A 168 -13.42 12.09 -6.33
N LEU A 169 -14.11 11.23 -5.57
CA LEU A 169 -14.89 10.12 -6.11
C LEU A 169 -16.09 10.62 -6.95
N ALA A 170 -16.75 11.70 -6.53
CA ALA A 170 -17.83 12.30 -7.32
C ALA A 170 -17.36 12.80 -8.69
N ALA A 171 -16.13 13.34 -8.77
CA ALA A 171 -15.52 13.67 -10.06
C ALA A 171 -15.25 12.40 -10.90
N GLY A 172 -14.76 11.31 -10.27
CA GLY A 172 -14.50 10.02 -10.92
C GLY A 172 -15.74 9.38 -11.54
N VAL A 173 -16.92 9.54 -10.92
CA VAL A 173 -18.23 9.09 -11.44
C VAL A 173 -18.59 9.73 -12.78
N ASN A 174 -18.07 10.92 -13.06
CA ASN A 174 -18.30 11.65 -14.30
C ASN A 174 -17.14 11.51 -15.30
N SER A 175 -16.20 10.61 -15.06
CA SER A 175 -15.09 10.32 -15.99
C SER A 175 -15.59 9.85 -17.35
N PRO A 176 -14.95 10.24 -18.46
CA PRO A 176 -15.24 9.69 -19.80
C PRO A 176 -14.93 8.18 -19.88
N ASP A 177 -13.98 7.68 -19.09
CA ASP A 177 -13.62 6.26 -19.08
C ASP A 177 -14.62 5.42 -18.28
N PRO A 178 -15.29 4.42 -18.90
CA PRO A 178 -16.27 3.56 -18.22
C PRO A 178 -15.70 2.79 -17.04
N ARG A 179 -14.43 2.34 -17.12
CA ARG A 179 -13.78 1.59 -16.02
C ARG A 179 -13.56 2.47 -14.79
N THR A 180 -13.16 3.72 -15.03
CA THR A 180 -13.01 4.73 -13.97
C THR A 180 -14.36 5.02 -13.32
N ARG A 181 -15.44 5.20 -14.12
CA ARG A 181 -16.80 5.42 -13.58
C ARG A 181 -17.28 4.25 -12.74
N GLU A 182 -17.16 3.02 -13.26
CA GLU A 182 -17.54 1.78 -12.55
C GLU A 182 -16.83 1.70 -11.21
N HIS A 183 -15.50 1.89 -11.21
CA HIS A 183 -14.70 1.79 -10.00
C HIS A 183 -15.04 2.91 -9.00
N ALA A 184 -15.29 4.15 -9.46
CA ALA A 184 -15.72 5.26 -8.60
C ALA A 184 -17.08 4.96 -7.94
N HIS A 185 -18.06 4.44 -8.70
CA HIS A 185 -19.36 4.03 -8.17
C HIS A 185 -19.21 2.93 -7.12
N ALA A 186 -18.49 1.85 -7.43
CA ALA A 186 -18.26 0.74 -6.51
C ALA A 186 -17.59 1.23 -5.21
N THR A 187 -16.63 2.16 -5.32
CA THR A 187 -15.95 2.75 -4.15
C THR A 187 -16.88 3.63 -3.31
N LEU A 188 -17.78 4.39 -3.94
CA LEU A 188 -18.78 5.19 -3.20
C LEU A 188 -19.80 4.29 -2.48
N LEU A 189 -20.18 3.15 -3.07
CA LEU A 189 -21.01 2.16 -2.41
C LEU A 189 -20.29 1.54 -1.21
N LEU A 190 -19.03 1.13 -1.39
CA LEU A 190 -18.17 0.61 -0.31
C LEU A 190 -17.96 1.65 0.81
N LEU A 191 -17.90 2.94 0.49
CA LEU A 191 -17.79 4.02 1.48
C LEU A 191 -19.07 4.19 2.31
N ARG A 192 -20.23 3.76 1.81
CA ARG A 192 -21.51 3.74 2.55
C ARG A 192 -21.63 2.50 3.43
N ASP A 193 -21.19 1.35 2.91
CA ASP A 193 -21.19 0.07 3.62
C ASP A 193 -19.82 -0.63 3.46
N PRO A 194 -18.88 -0.38 4.38
CA PRO A 194 -17.52 -0.95 4.33
C PRO A 194 -17.46 -2.48 4.46
N GLU A 195 -18.51 -3.10 4.98
CA GLU A 195 -18.60 -4.56 5.19
C GLU A 195 -19.24 -5.30 4.01
N ALA A 196 -19.81 -4.58 3.03
CA ALA A 196 -20.45 -5.18 1.88
C ALA A 196 -19.46 -5.97 0.99
N ASP A 197 -19.97 -7.02 0.33
CA ASP A 197 -19.17 -7.77 -0.65
C ASP A 197 -18.83 -6.90 -1.86
N TYR A 198 -17.55 -6.71 -2.08
CA TYR A 198 -17.05 -5.85 -3.17
C TYR A 198 -17.45 -6.35 -4.56
N ALA A 199 -17.65 -7.66 -4.76
CA ALA A 199 -18.12 -8.18 -6.05
C ALA A 199 -19.55 -7.74 -6.34
N GLU A 200 -20.44 -7.76 -5.34
CA GLU A 200 -21.82 -7.30 -5.47
C GLU A 200 -21.87 -5.80 -5.76
N LEU A 201 -21.02 -5.00 -5.07
CA LEU A 201 -20.91 -3.56 -5.31
C LEU A 201 -20.42 -3.23 -6.73
N VAL A 202 -19.50 -4.02 -7.27
CA VAL A 202 -19.04 -3.86 -8.66
C VAL A 202 -20.15 -4.15 -9.66
N GLU A 203 -20.96 -5.19 -9.44
CA GLU A 203 -22.11 -5.50 -10.30
C GLU A 203 -23.21 -4.43 -10.21
N GLU A 204 -23.43 -3.85 -9.05
CA GLU A 204 -24.33 -2.72 -8.88
C GLU A 204 -23.81 -1.47 -9.61
N ALA A 205 -22.52 -1.17 -9.46
CA ALA A 205 -21.87 -0.05 -10.15
C ALA A 205 -21.97 -0.19 -11.68
N ARG A 206 -21.79 -1.39 -12.24
CA ARG A 206 -21.96 -1.67 -13.66
C ARG A 206 -23.37 -1.35 -14.14
N ARG A 207 -24.39 -1.76 -13.39
CA ARG A 207 -25.80 -1.45 -13.70
C ARG A 207 -26.05 0.04 -13.70
N LEU A 208 -25.50 0.78 -12.74
CA LEU A 208 -25.62 2.24 -12.67
C LEU A 208 -24.96 2.92 -13.88
N VAL A 209 -23.77 2.47 -14.29
CA VAL A 209 -23.08 3.01 -15.46
C VAL A 209 -23.81 2.65 -16.76
N ALA A 210 -24.30 1.42 -16.91
CA ALA A 210 -25.05 0.98 -18.08
C ALA A 210 -26.41 1.70 -18.21
N GLY A 211 -27.09 1.98 -17.09
CA GLY A 211 -28.35 2.71 -17.08
C GLY A 211 -28.27 4.16 -17.55
N ARG A 212 -27.07 4.74 -17.61
CA ARG A 212 -26.81 6.10 -18.16
C ARG A 212 -26.61 6.10 -19.68
N LEU A 213 -26.40 4.94 -20.29
CA LEU A 213 -26.25 4.82 -21.74
C LEU A 213 -27.60 4.46 -22.38
N ASP A 214 -27.87 5.02 -23.56
CA ASP A 214 -28.95 4.54 -24.41
C ASP A 214 -28.60 3.15 -25.01
N PRO A 215 -29.55 2.44 -25.66
CA PRO A 215 -29.27 1.16 -26.33
C PRO A 215 -28.20 1.23 -27.43
N MET A 216 -27.83 2.44 -27.84
CA MET A 216 -26.78 2.73 -28.83
C MET A 216 -25.45 3.17 -28.20
N GLY A 217 -25.31 3.11 -26.87
CA GLY A 217 -24.10 3.46 -26.14
C GLY A 217 -23.84 4.96 -25.98
N ARG A 218 -24.85 5.81 -26.20
CA ARG A 218 -24.74 7.26 -25.97
C ARG A 218 -25.20 7.63 -24.57
N GLU A 219 -24.55 8.63 -23.97
CA GLU A 219 -24.99 9.16 -22.68
C GLU A 219 -26.43 9.70 -22.77
N LYS A 220 -27.27 9.28 -21.85
CA LYS A 220 -28.61 9.88 -21.70
C LYS A 220 -28.44 11.30 -21.20
N GLU A 221 -29.00 12.26 -21.92
CA GLU A 221 -29.12 13.64 -21.44
C GLU A 221 -29.86 13.65 -20.08
N PRO A 222 -29.41 14.46 -19.11
CA PRO A 222 -30.15 14.63 -17.87
C PRO A 222 -31.56 15.14 -18.18
N PRO A 223 -32.59 14.67 -17.49
CA PRO A 223 -33.93 15.21 -17.66
C PRO A 223 -33.92 16.70 -17.34
N CYS A 224 -34.52 17.51 -18.21
CA CYS A 224 -34.75 18.91 -18.00
C CYS A 224 -35.55 19.19 -16.72
#